data_c5069e3eb156033901341213ceb8330d
#
_entry.id   c5069e3eb156033901341213ceb8330d
#
_cell.length_a   1.000
_cell.length_b   1.000
_cell.length_c   1.000
_cell.angle_alpha   90.00
_cell.angle_beta   90.00
_cell.angle_gamma   90.00
#
_symmetry.space_group_name_H-M   'P 1'
#
loop_
_entity.id
_entity.type
_entity.pdbx_description
1 polymer ?
#
loop_
_entity_poly.entity_id
_entity_poly.type
_entity_poly.pdbx_seq_one_letter_code
_entity_poly.pdbx_strand_id
1 'polypeptide(L)'
;MFKVNQDYLKLPGSYLFSTVARKQREYQAAHPEAEIIKLSIGDVTQPLAPAIVEALHGAVDEMAHAETFHGYAPDLGYEFLRSAMAKNDYQAKGCDINADEIFISDGAKEDCGNIQEIFSKDSKIAVCDPVYPVYVDTNVMAGRTGTYDAATGCLLYTSDAAD
;
A
#
# COMPACT_ATOMS: atom_id res chain seq x y z
N MET A 1 -19.38 3.39 -26.45
CA MET A 1 -18.77 4.63 -25.87
C MET A 1 -18.26 4.30 -24.49
N PHE A 2 -16.99 4.51 -24.20
CA PHE A 2 -16.41 4.28 -22.85
C PHE A 2 -16.89 5.40 -21.91
N LYS A 3 -17.24 5.03 -20.68
CA LYS A 3 -17.58 5.98 -19.62
C LYS A 3 -16.47 5.96 -18.57
N VAL A 4 -16.03 7.14 -18.16
CA VAL A 4 -15.07 7.29 -17.07
C VAL A 4 -15.77 6.99 -15.73
N ASN A 5 -15.09 6.32 -14.82
CA ASN A 5 -15.58 6.14 -13.46
C ASN A 5 -15.68 7.50 -12.76
N GLN A 6 -16.89 7.92 -12.44
CA GLN A 6 -17.16 9.24 -11.85
C GLN A 6 -16.67 9.35 -10.39
N ASP A 7 -16.42 8.24 -9.72
CA ASP A 7 -15.92 8.25 -8.35
C ASP A 7 -14.51 8.84 -8.25
N TYR A 8 -13.72 8.77 -9.32
CA TYR A 8 -12.42 9.45 -9.39
C TYR A 8 -12.51 10.98 -9.27
N LEU A 9 -13.64 11.57 -9.63
CA LEU A 9 -13.87 13.02 -9.49
C LEU A 9 -14.09 13.45 -8.03
N LYS A 10 -14.31 12.51 -7.12
CA LYS A 10 -14.43 12.75 -5.68
C LYS A 10 -13.07 12.85 -4.98
N LEU A 11 -12.00 12.42 -5.65
CA LEU A 11 -10.64 12.54 -5.12
C LEU A 11 -10.17 14.00 -5.14
N PRO A 12 -9.30 14.42 -4.18
CA PRO A 12 -8.63 15.71 -4.25
C PRO A 12 -7.87 15.86 -5.58
N GLY A 13 -7.90 17.06 -6.17
CA GLY A 13 -7.24 17.34 -7.45
C GLY A 13 -5.71 17.22 -7.44
N SER A 14 -5.10 17.01 -6.27
CA SER A 14 -3.67 16.78 -6.11
C SER A 14 -3.41 15.77 -5.00
N TYR A 15 -2.57 14.80 -5.29
CA TYR A 15 -2.13 13.83 -4.29
C TYR A 15 -1.31 14.52 -3.19
N LEU A 16 -1.54 14.13 -1.93
CA LEU A 16 -0.95 14.79 -0.74
C LEU A 16 0.57 14.99 -0.87
N PHE A 17 1.30 13.96 -1.24
CA PHE A 17 2.77 14.02 -1.32
C PHE A 17 3.26 14.96 -2.43
N SER A 18 2.55 15.07 -3.55
CA SER A 18 2.86 16.04 -4.59
C SER A 18 2.69 17.47 -4.10
N THR A 19 1.66 17.73 -3.31
CA THR A 19 1.41 19.04 -2.69
C THR A 19 2.50 19.38 -1.67
N VAL A 20 2.89 18.42 -0.82
CA VAL A 20 3.99 18.60 0.16
C VAL A 20 5.30 18.88 -0.56
N ALA A 21 5.66 18.11 -1.59
CA ALA A 21 6.87 18.31 -2.37
C ALA A 21 6.91 19.67 -3.06
N ARG A 22 5.77 20.16 -3.58
CA ARG A 22 5.66 21.50 -4.16
C ARG A 22 5.90 22.59 -3.10
N LYS A 23 5.20 22.52 -1.97
CA LYS A 23 5.37 23.49 -0.87
C LYS A 23 6.81 23.52 -0.34
N GLN A 24 7.46 22.36 -0.23
CA GLN A 24 8.85 22.27 0.18
C GLN A 24 9.76 23.00 -0.81
N ARG A 25 9.59 22.79 -2.13
CA ARG A 25 10.39 23.51 -3.15
C ARG A 25 10.17 25.02 -3.10
N GLU A 26 8.93 25.45 -2.95
CA GLU A 26 8.57 26.88 -2.83
C GLU A 26 9.23 27.51 -1.60
N TYR A 27 9.18 26.81 -0.45
CA TYR A 27 9.82 27.27 0.78
C TYR A 27 11.34 27.34 0.65
N GLN A 28 11.99 26.29 0.10
CA GLN A 28 13.43 26.25 -0.09
C GLN A 28 13.91 27.36 -1.05
N ALA A 29 13.12 27.67 -2.09
CA ALA A 29 13.44 28.75 -3.02
C ALA A 29 13.35 30.13 -2.33
N ALA A 30 12.42 30.32 -1.42
CA ALA A 30 12.26 31.55 -0.63
C ALA A 30 13.29 31.67 0.51
N HIS A 31 13.81 30.54 1.00
CA HIS A 31 14.74 30.44 2.11
C HIS A 31 15.92 29.52 1.76
N PRO A 32 16.85 29.95 0.90
CA PRO A 32 17.97 29.11 0.43
C PRO A 32 18.87 28.59 1.56
N GLU A 33 18.97 29.36 2.64
CA GLU A 33 19.79 29.06 3.82
C GLU A 33 19.11 28.06 4.79
N ALA A 34 17.81 27.76 4.62
CA ALA A 34 17.08 26.91 5.55
C ALA A 34 17.41 25.43 5.33
N GLU A 35 17.76 24.75 6.40
CA GLU A 35 17.86 23.30 6.43
C GLU A 35 16.48 22.69 6.70
N ILE A 36 15.96 21.92 5.72
CA ILE A 36 14.64 21.30 5.85
C ILE A 36 14.78 19.86 6.35
N ILE A 37 14.24 19.60 7.54
CA ILE A 37 14.11 18.25 8.10
C ILE A 37 12.79 17.65 7.63
N LYS A 38 12.88 16.55 6.88
CA LYS A 38 11.70 15.85 6.31
C LYS A 38 11.21 14.78 7.27
N LEU A 39 10.03 14.99 7.85
CA LEU A 39 9.36 14.03 8.75
C LEU A 39 8.04 13.47 8.14
N SER A 40 7.82 13.70 6.86
CA SER A 40 6.50 13.53 6.23
C SER A 40 6.29 12.16 5.57
N ILE A 41 7.34 11.44 5.22
CA ILE A 41 7.26 10.15 4.53
C ILE A 41 8.19 9.17 5.22
N GLY A 42 7.66 7.99 5.57
CA GLY A 42 8.47 6.85 5.99
C GLY A 42 9.13 6.24 4.77
N ASP A 43 10.32 6.69 4.43
CA ASP A 43 11.09 6.19 3.31
C ASP A 43 12.31 5.39 3.80
N VAL A 44 12.78 4.48 2.94
CA VAL A 44 14.00 3.72 3.20
C VAL A 44 15.21 4.65 3.02
N THR A 45 15.97 4.87 4.09
CA THR A 45 17.13 5.79 4.09
C THR A 45 18.47 5.09 4.07
N GLN A 46 18.48 3.77 4.23
CA GLN A 46 19.71 2.97 4.26
C GLN A 46 19.79 2.04 3.05
N PRO A 47 21.00 1.81 2.52
CA PRO A 47 21.19 0.82 1.46
C PRO A 47 20.85 -0.59 1.98
N LEU A 48 20.62 -1.50 1.03
CA LEU A 48 20.38 -2.91 1.35
C LEU A 48 21.57 -3.51 2.10
N ALA A 49 21.28 -4.35 3.07
CA ALA A 49 22.32 -5.12 3.75
C ALA A 49 23.04 -6.06 2.75
N PRO A 50 24.36 -6.31 2.92
CA PRO A 50 25.13 -7.15 2.01
C PRO A 50 24.51 -8.54 1.78
N ALA A 51 23.97 -9.17 2.81
CA ALA A 51 23.30 -10.47 2.70
C ALA A 51 22.06 -10.43 1.77
N ILE A 52 21.33 -9.32 1.76
CA ILE A 52 20.18 -9.16 0.84
C ILE A 52 20.66 -9.00 -0.59
N VAL A 53 21.73 -8.23 -0.81
CA VAL A 53 22.32 -8.04 -2.15
C VAL A 53 22.81 -9.38 -2.69
N GLU A 54 23.51 -10.18 -1.86
CA GLU A 54 23.98 -11.53 -2.21
C GLU A 54 22.79 -12.45 -2.57
N ALA A 55 21.74 -12.47 -1.77
CA ALA A 55 20.55 -13.26 -2.04
C ALA A 55 19.85 -12.87 -3.36
N LEU A 56 19.79 -11.57 -3.69
CA LEU A 56 19.25 -11.08 -4.95
C LEU A 56 20.09 -11.54 -6.15
N HIS A 57 21.43 -11.50 -6.05
CA HIS A 57 22.31 -12.03 -7.09
C HIS A 57 22.10 -13.53 -7.25
N GLY A 58 22.02 -14.30 -6.16
CA GLY A 58 21.72 -15.74 -6.21
C GLY A 58 20.37 -16.04 -6.89
N ALA A 59 19.33 -15.28 -6.60
CA ALA A 59 18.04 -15.44 -7.24
C ALA A 59 18.07 -15.14 -8.75
N VAL A 60 18.87 -14.17 -9.18
CA VAL A 60 19.08 -13.90 -10.62
C VAL A 60 19.83 -15.06 -11.30
N ASP A 61 20.84 -15.62 -10.64
CA ASP A 61 21.59 -16.76 -11.16
C ASP A 61 20.69 -18.01 -11.29
N GLU A 62 19.81 -18.27 -10.31
CA GLU A 62 18.80 -19.34 -10.41
C GLU A 62 17.93 -19.20 -11.64
N MET A 63 17.51 -17.97 -11.99
CA MET A 63 16.68 -17.70 -13.18
C MET A 63 17.41 -17.93 -14.51
N ALA A 64 18.75 -18.00 -14.51
CA ALA A 64 19.55 -18.22 -15.71
C ALA A 64 19.64 -19.70 -16.12
N HIS A 65 19.25 -20.65 -15.28
CA HIS A 65 19.39 -22.08 -15.50
C HIS A 65 18.02 -22.77 -15.53
N ALA A 66 17.83 -23.67 -16.52
CA ALA A 66 16.56 -24.36 -16.73
C ALA A 66 16.11 -25.18 -15.50
N GLU A 67 17.07 -25.74 -14.78
CA GLU A 67 16.84 -26.60 -13.62
C GLU A 67 16.35 -25.83 -12.38
N THR A 68 16.67 -24.54 -12.29
CA THR A 68 16.35 -23.68 -11.15
C THR A 68 15.43 -22.51 -11.52
N PHE A 69 15.06 -22.43 -12.80
CA PHE A 69 14.16 -21.39 -13.28
C PHE A 69 12.79 -21.45 -12.59
N HIS A 70 12.34 -20.32 -12.11
CA HIS A 70 11.02 -20.16 -11.50
C HIS A 70 10.08 -19.48 -12.50
N GLY A 71 9.06 -20.22 -12.98
CA GLY A 71 7.98 -19.68 -13.80
C GLY A 71 6.87 -19.07 -12.95
N TYR A 72 5.62 -19.23 -13.40
CA TYR A 72 4.46 -18.81 -12.59
C TYR A 72 4.45 -19.53 -11.25
N ALA A 73 4.31 -18.78 -10.18
CA ALA A 73 4.07 -19.31 -8.85
C ALA A 73 2.67 -19.97 -8.77
N PRO A 74 2.43 -20.87 -7.80
CA PRO A 74 1.08 -21.23 -7.38
C PRO A 74 0.29 -19.98 -6.95
N ASP A 75 -1.05 -20.04 -7.01
CA ASP A 75 -1.94 -18.89 -6.74
C ASP A 75 -1.67 -18.15 -5.42
N LEU A 76 -1.26 -18.87 -4.38
CA LEU A 76 -0.88 -18.28 -3.09
C LEU A 76 0.57 -17.76 -3.04
N GLY A 77 1.37 -18.02 -4.05
CA GLY A 77 2.82 -17.82 -4.04
C GLY A 77 3.59 -19.09 -3.68
N TYR A 78 4.91 -19.07 -3.83
CA TYR A 78 5.77 -20.22 -3.55
C TYR A 78 5.71 -20.63 -2.07
N GLU A 79 5.60 -21.93 -1.83
CA GLU A 79 5.46 -22.49 -0.49
C GLU A 79 6.66 -22.18 0.41
N PHE A 80 7.89 -22.21 -0.14
CA PHE A 80 9.09 -21.92 0.65
C PHE A 80 9.02 -20.51 1.28
N LEU A 81 8.53 -19.51 0.54
CA LEU A 81 8.39 -18.14 1.02
C LEU A 81 7.27 -18.06 2.06
N ARG A 82 6.09 -18.60 1.76
CA ARG A 82 4.95 -18.61 2.67
C ARG A 82 5.27 -19.32 3.99
N SER A 83 5.96 -20.47 3.92
CA SER A 83 6.43 -21.21 5.11
C SER A 83 7.45 -20.42 5.92
N ALA A 84 8.38 -19.73 5.25
CA ALA A 84 9.35 -18.88 5.95
C ALA A 84 8.66 -17.71 6.65
N MET A 85 7.69 -17.06 6.03
CA MET A 85 6.89 -15.99 6.64
C MET A 85 6.06 -16.49 7.82
N ALA A 86 5.32 -17.60 7.64
CA ALA A 86 4.55 -18.20 8.72
C ALA A 86 5.42 -18.47 9.95
N LYS A 87 6.57 -19.10 9.74
CA LYS A 87 7.49 -19.48 10.83
C LYS A 87 8.13 -18.28 11.51
N ASN A 88 8.70 -17.34 10.75
CA ASN A 88 9.56 -16.30 11.29
C ASN A 88 8.80 -15.02 11.70
N ASP A 89 7.73 -14.68 10.96
CA ASP A 89 7.00 -13.43 11.20
C ASP A 89 5.81 -13.60 12.12
N TYR A 90 5.23 -14.80 12.19
CA TYR A 90 4.02 -15.10 12.97
C TYR A 90 4.28 -16.08 14.11
N GLN A 91 4.60 -17.34 13.81
CA GLN A 91 4.74 -18.39 14.83
C GLN A 91 5.84 -18.10 15.85
N ALA A 92 6.96 -17.53 15.41
CA ALA A 92 8.03 -17.09 16.32
C ALA A 92 7.59 -15.99 17.30
N LYS A 93 6.46 -15.32 17.02
CA LYS A 93 5.86 -14.28 17.88
C LYS A 93 4.59 -14.78 18.60
N GLY A 94 4.31 -16.08 18.53
CA GLY A 94 3.16 -16.70 19.20
C GLY A 94 1.83 -16.57 18.44
N CYS A 95 1.85 -16.16 17.18
CA CYS A 95 0.67 -16.13 16.32
C CYS A 95 0.55 -17.45 15.57
N ASP A 96 -0.59 -18.12 15.69
CA ASP A 96 -0.89 -19.40 15.01
C ASP A 96 -1.40 -19.11 13.59
N ILE A 97 -0.46 -18.89 12.67
CA ILE A 97 -0.70 -18.68 11.23
C ILE A 97 0.08 -19.74 10.46
N ASN A 98 -0.59 -20.39 9.52
CA ASN A 98 -0.03 -21.41 8.65
C ASN A 98 0.28 -20.87 7.25
N ALA A 99 1.11 -21.59 6.50
CA ALA A 99 1.53 -21.17 5.17
C ALA A 99 0.37 -21.07 4.15
N ASP A 100 -0.72 -21.81 4.33
CA ASP A 100 -1.92 -21.75 3.51
C ASP A 100 -2.85 -20.57 3.80
N GLU A 101 -2.59 -19.83 4.88
CA GLU A 101 -3.27 -18.59 5.22
C GLU A 101 -2.53 -17.34 4.70
N ILE A 102 -1.41 -17.53 3.98
CA ILE A 102 -0.57 -16.44 3.46
C ILE A 102 -0.67 -16.36 1.94
N PHE A 103 -0.99 -15.18 1.45
CA PHE A 103 -0.95 -14.82 0.03
C PHE A 103 0.26 -13.92 -0.22
N ILE A 104 1.00 -14.20 -1.29
CA ILE A 104 2.12 -13.36 -1.72
C ILE A 104 1.64 -12.44 -2.84
N SER A 105 1.83 -11.15 -2.65
CA SER A 105 1.56 -10.10 -3.65
C SER A 105 2.82 -9.29 -3.95
N ASP A 106 2.74 -8.35 -4.87
CA ASP A 106 3.84 -7.43 -5.18
C ASP A 106 3.87 -6.19 -4.28
N GLY A 107 3.00 -6.13 -3.28
CA GLY A 107 3.02 -5.12 -2.22
C GLY A 107 1.65 -4.75 -1.65
N ALA A 108 1.68 -4.17 -0.45
CA ALA A 108 0.47 -3.83 0.31
C ALA A 108 -0.50 -2.88 -0.43
N LYS A 109 -0.04 -2.08 -1.38
CA LYS A 109 -0.91 -1.21 -2.17
C LYS A 109 -1.81 -2.00 -3.11
N GLU A 110 -1.29 -3.05 -3.72
CA GLU A 110 -2.07 -3.99 -4.52
C GLU A 110 -3.11 -4.68 -3.64
N ASP A 111 -2.70 -5.18 -2.47
CA ASP A 111 -3.61 -5.83 -1.52
C ASP A 111 -4.75 -4.91 -1.09
N CYS A 112 -4.46 -3.63 -0.82
CA CYS A 112 -5.49 -2.63 -0.49
C CYS A 112 -6.51 -2.42 -1.61
N GLY A 113 -6.10 -2.58 -2.86
CA GLY A 113 -7.00 -2.54 -4.02
C GLY A 113 -7.81 -3.82 -4.15
N ASN A 114 -7.13 -4.96 -4.16
CA ASN A 114 -7.71 -6.26 -4.48
C ASN A 114 -8.66 -6.79 -3.38
N ILE A 115 -8.32 -6.59 -2.09
CA ILE A 115 -9.16 -7.07 -0.99
C ILE A 115 -10.60 -6.54 -1.04
N GLN A 116 -10.79 -5.38 -1.66
CA GLN A 116 -12.11 -4.77 -1.78
C GLN A 116 -13.05 -5.58 -2.67
N GLU A 117 -12.51 -6.36 -3.62
CA GLU A 117 -13.30 -7.15 -4.58
C GLU A 117 -14.02 -8.33 -3.91
N ILE A 118 -13.55 -8.80 -2.74
CA ILE A 118 -14.18 -9.88 -2.00
C ILE A 118 -15.34 -9.42 -1.10
N PHE A 119 -15.52 -8.10 -0.93
CA PHE A 119 -16.60 -7.55 -0.10
C PHE A 119 -17.63 -6.80 -0.94
N SER A 120 -18.88 -6.84 -0.53
CA SER A 120 -19.94 -6.08 -1.21
C SER A 120 -19.69 -4.57 -1.06
N LYS A 121 -20.24 -3.78 -1.99
CA LYS A 121 -20.12 -2.31 -1.96
C LYS A 121 -20.80 -1.67 -0.75
N ASP A 122 -21.73 -2.39 -0.12
CA ASP A 122 -22.46 -1.93 1.07
C ASP A 122 -21.70 -2.23 2.37
N SER A 123 -20.56 -2.92 2.29
CA SER A 123 -19.73 -3.21 3.46
C SER A 123 -19.17 -1.92 4.04
N LYS A 124 -19.27 -1.79 5.36
CA LYS A 124 -18.68 -0.66 6.09
C LYS A 124 -17.20 -0.94 6.33
N ILE A 125 -16.36 0.01 5.97
CA ILE A 125 -14.90 -0.08 6.09
C ILE A 125 -14.42 0.99 7.05
N ALA A 126 -13.82 0.57 8.16
CA ALA A 126 -13.19 1.46 9.12
C ALA A 126 -11.70 1.62 8.78
N VAL A 127 -11.23 2.85 8.79
CA VAL A 127 -9.81 3.20 8.66
C VAL A 127 -9.40 4.10 9.82
N CYS A 128 -8.15 4.02 10.25
CA CYS A 128 -7.62 4.92 11.27
C CYS A 128 -7.52 6.35 10.73
N ASP A 129 -7.55 7.33 11.63
CA ASP A 129 -7.25 8.73 11.31
C ASP A 129 -6.21 9.25 12.34
N PRO A 130 -5.05 9.74 11.90
CA PRO A 130 -4.57 9.83 10.52
C PRO A 130 -4.20 8.47 9.90
N VAL A 131 -4.33 8.35 8.58
CA VAL A 131 -4.03 7.13 7.84
C VAL A 131 -3.25 7.43 6.55
N TYR A 132 -2.57 6.43 6.02
CA TYR A 132 -2.00 6.51 4.69
C TYR A 132 -3.11 6.71 3.65
N PRO A 133 -3.06 7.76 2.80
CA PRO A 133 -4.18 8.15 1.95
C PRO A 133 -4.73 7.04 1.05
N VAL A 134 -3.89 6.08 0.67
CA VAL A 134 -4.28 4.96 -0.20
C VAL A 134 -5.46 4.17 0.37
N TYR A 135 -5.55 3.99 1.69
CA TYR A 135 -6.69 3.27 2.29
C TYR A 135 -8.02 3.99 2.08
N VAL A 136 -7.99 5.31 2.03
CA VAL A 136 -9.18 6.13 1.72
C VAL A 136 -9.39 6.20 0.21
N ASP A 137 -8.34 6.53 -0.55
CA ASP A 137 -8.43 6.77 -1.99
C ASP A 137 -8.93 5.53 -2.76
N THR A 138 -8.46 4.33 -2.40
CA THR A 138 -8.91 3.09 -3.04
C THR A 138 -10.40 2.84 -2.81
N ASN A 139 -10.92 3.15 -1.63
CA ASN A 139 -12.34 3.04 -1.32
C ASN A 139 -13.18 4.10 -2.07
N VAL A 140 -12.66 5.32 -2.23
CA VAL A 140 -13.28 6.36 -3.07
C VAL A 140 -13.38 5.90 -4.51
N MET A 141 -12.26 5.43 -5.09
CA MET A 141 -12.21 4.94 -6.48
C MET A 141 -13.14 3.75 -6.73
N ALA A 142 -13.34 2.90 -5.74
CA ALA A 142 -14.27 1.77 -5.79
C ALA A 142 -15.74 2.18 -5.60
N GLY A 143 -16.04 3.46 -5.35
CA GLY A 143 -17.40 3.96 -5.12
C GLY A 143 -18.01 3.54 -3.78
N ARG A 144 -17.17 3.30 -2.77
CA ARG A 144 -17.57 2.85 -1.42
C ARG A 144 -17.76 4.01 -0.43
N THR A 145 -17.58 5.23 -0.87
CA THR A 145 -17.72 6.44 -0.04
C THR A 145 -18.94 7.23 -0.44
N GLY A 146 -19.49 7.99 0.50
CA GLY A 146 -20.55 8.96 0.25
C GLY A 146 -20.09 10.15 -0.59
N THR A 147 -20.84 11.23 -0.52
CA THR A 147 -20.52 12.48 -1.21
C THR A 147 -19.46 13.25 -0.43
N TYR A 148 -18.44 13.75 -1.14
CA TYR A 148 -17.46 14.65 -0.54
C TYR A 148 -18.15 15.97 -0.12
N ASP A 149 -18.02 16.35 1.13
CA ASP A 149 -18.45 17.65 1.62
C ASP A 149 -17.26 18.61 1.68
N ALA A 150 -17.24 19.55 0.76
CA ALA A 150 -16.17 20.54 0.66
C ALA A 150 -16.12 21.52 1.86
N ALA A 151 -17.22 21.68 2.60
CA ALA A 151 -17.28 22.58 3.75
C ALA A 151 -16.57 21.99 4.98
N THR A 152 -16.65 20.67 5.16
CA THR A 152 -16.00 19.95 6.26
C THR A 152 -14.69 19.30 5.84
N GLY A 153 -14.41 19.21 4.54
CA GLY A 153 -13.27 18.44 4.02
C GLY A 153 -13.41 16.94 4.20
N CYS A 154 -14.60 16.47 4.56
CA CYS A 154 -14.87 15.08 4.90
C CYS A 154 -15.55 14.36 3.73
N LEU A 155 -15.09 13.14 3.46
CA LEU A 155 -15.89 12.17 2.75
C LEU A 155 -16.86 11.60 3.77
N LEU A 156 -18.17 11.81 3.57
CA LEU A 156 -19.17 11.21 4.40
C LEU A 156 -19.08 9.68 4.27
N TYR A 157 -18.38 9.08 5.21
CA TYR A 157 -18.55 7.66 5.48
C TYR A 157 -19.94 7.48 6.05
N THR A 158 -20.75 6.64 5.43
CA THR A 158 -22.07 6.31 5.95
C THR A 158 -21.94 5.38 7.16
N SER A 159 -21.30 5.84 8.23
CA SER A 159 -21.44 5.21 9.52
C SER A 159 -21.21 6.24 10.60
N ASP A 160 -22.26 6.59 11.28
CA ASP A 160 -22.17 6.99 12.67
C ASP A 160 -21.52 5.83 13.43
N ALA A 161 -20.19 5.85 13.52
CA ALA A 161 -19.44 4.93 14.39
C ALA A 161 -19.42 5.48 15.82
N ALA A 162 -20.49 6.19 16.24
CA ALA A 162 -20.62 6.88 17.52
C ALA A 162 -21.99 6.63 18.17
N ASP A 163 -22.62 5.47 17.91
CA ASP A 163 -23.73 4.95 18.74
C ASP A 163 -23.40 3.55 19.24
#